data_4279a34afc61bd89505746d2f31b9581
#
_entry.id   4279a34afc61bd89505746d2f31b9581
#
_cell.length_a   1.000
_cell.length_b   1.000
_cell.length_c   1.000
_cell.angle_alpha   90.00
_cell.angle_beta   90.00
_cell.angle_gamma   90.00
#
_symmetry.space_group_name_H-M   'P 1'
#
loop_
_entity.id
_entity.type
_entity.pdbx_description
1 polymer ?
#
loop_
_entity_poly.entity_id
_entity_poly.type
_entity_poly.pdbx_seq_one_letter_code
_entity_poly.pdbx_strand_id
1 'polypeptide(L)'
;MIIERHNAQQYTLSIRVSADGFCFAVHHPQRADEYAFQPYAPDPLLPVVANLRQARGALPMLQHHYACVQLLLADAPYEVIPAPFAGAETADDAPALMDDGGRTPVTIRFAPDSSLSAWVRATWPDARIVPGIWPVVRFALRFGLGVRGERLGLEAATYTPNPSPLTSNPTTLCHLHGRSMDVISIRDGRLQFVNTFDVPTAVTALYYLMGTWQTLGLSQTDDELVIVGRSPIERELKAKATRFIHHVREPRSADLFHTTELARLSAVPFDLQALVGFS
;
A
#
# COMPACT_ATOMS: atom_id res chain seq x y z
N MET A 1 5.34 9.62 -21.61
CA MET A 1 6.81 9.71 -21.73
C MET A 1 7.35 8.38 -22.25
N ILE A 2 8.30 8.38 -23.17
CA ILE A 2 9.00 7.15 -23.61
C ILE A 2 10.29 7.10 -22.81
N ILE A 3 10.42 6.06 -21.97
CA ILE A 3 11.67 5.84 -21.23
C ILE A 3 12.61 5.08 -22.17
N GLU A 4 13.70 5.74 -22.54
CA GLU A 4 14.69 5.15 -23.41
C GLU A 4 15.62 4.22 -22.62
N ARG A 5 16.08 3.15 -23.27
CA ARG A 5 16.90 2.10 -22.64
C ARG A 5 18.15 2.64 -21.92
N HIS A 6 18.78 3.68 -22.49
CA HIS A 6 20.00 4.25 -21.91
C HIS A 6 19.78 5.07 -20.63
N ASN A 7 18.55 5.56 -20.38
CA ASN A 7 18.19 6.34 -19.20
C ASN A 7 17.54 5.51 -18.09
N ALA A 8 17.14 4.26 -18.38
CA ALA A 8 16.36 3.42 -17.47
C ALA A 8 17.03 3.20 -16.11
N GLN A 9 18.34 3.23 -16.03
CA GLN A 9 19.12 3.12 -14.78
C GLN A 9 18.93 4.28 -13.80
N GLN A 10 18.22 5.34 -14.18
CA GLN A 10 17.85 6.45 -13.30
C GLN A 10 16.45 6.28 -12.69
N TYR A 11 15.71 5.25 -13.09
CA TYR A 11 14.32 5.06 -12.74
C TYR A 11 14.12 3.80 -11.91
N THR A 12 13.04 3.81 -11.16
CA THR A 12 12.50 2.63 -10.46
C THR A 12 11.37 2.02 -11.27
N LEU A 13 11.40 0.71 -11.47
CA LEU A 13 10.29 -0.08 -12.01
C LEU A 13 9.53 -0.71 -10.84
N SER A 14 8.24 -0.42 -10.74
CA SER A 14 7.33 -1.04 -9.80
C SER A 14 6.32 -1.90 -10.56
N ILE A 15 6.24 -3.17 -10.24
CA ILE A 15 5.34 -4.15 -10.84
C ILE A 15 4.32 -4.55 -9.78
N ARG A 16 3.03 -4.26 -10.02
CA ARG A 16 1.95 -4.74 -9.17
C ARG A 16 1.30 -5.95 -9.83
N VAL A 17 1.17 -7.02 -9.07
CA VAL A 17 0.49 -8.25 -9.46
C VAL A 17 -0.70 -8.46 -8.54
N SER A 18 -1.89 -8.59 -9.12
CA SER A 18 -3.12 -8.86 -8.40
C SER A 18 -4.08 -9.68 -9.26
N ALA A 19 -5.07 -10.30 -8.63
CA ALA A 19 -6.15 -11.01 -9.31
C ALA A 19 -7.02 -10.07 -10.15
N ASP A 20 -7.10 -8.78 -9.81
CA ASP A 20 -7.85 -7.76 -10.55
C ASP A 20 -7.08 -7.16 -11.74
N GLY A 21 -5.82 -7.55 -11.94
CA GLY A 21 -4.98 -7.10 -13.04
C GLY A 21 -3.56 -6.79 -12.63
N PHE A 22 -2.70 -6.61 -13.62
CA PHE A 22 -1.32 -6.18 -13.38
C PHE A 22 -1.15 -4.70 -13.74
N CYS A 23 -0.21 -4.06 -13.07
CA CYS A 23 0.20 -2.71 -13.39
C CYS A 23 1.72 -2.60 -13.40
N PHE A 24 2.23 -1.87 -14.37
CA PHE A 24 3.65 -1.54 -14.51
C PHE A 24 3.82 -0.04 -14.39
N ALA A 25 4.62 0.40 -13.46
CA ALA A 25 4.87 1.80 -13.20
C ALA A 25 6.37 2.07 -13.19
N VAL A 26 6.79 3.10 -13.90
CA VAL A 26 8.18 3.56 -13.88
C VAL A 26 8.17 5.01 -13.46
N HIS A 27 9.05 5.39 -12.54
CA HIS A 27 9.18 6.76 -12.07
C HIS A 27 10.63 7.12 -11.77
N HIS A 28 10.94 8.40 -11.90
CA HIS A 28 12.23 8.93 -11.45
C HIS A 28 12.13 9.31 -9.96
N PRO A 29 13.05 8.88 -9.10
CA PRO A 29 12.94 9.10 -7.65
C PRO A 29 13.02 10.58 -7.23
N GLN A 30 13.61 11.45 -8.06
CA GLN A 30 13.79 12.88 -7.76
C GLN A 30 13.02 13.82 -8.69
N ARG A 31 12.45 13.34 -9.79
CA ARG A 31 11.72 14.15 -10.77
C ARG A 31 10.27 13.70 -10.83
N ALA A 32 9.40 14.45 -10.15
CA ALA A 32 8.01 14.10 -9.89
C ALA A 32 7.16 13.88 -11.16
N ASP A 33 7.48 14.59 -12.24
CA ASP A 33 6.79 14.61 -13.53
C ASP A 33 7.28 13.53 -14.50
N GLU A 34 8.38 12.84 -14.17
CA GLU A 34 8.96 11.81 -15.02
C GLU A 34 8.48 10.42 -14.61
N TYR A 35 7.42 9.95 -15.24
CA TYR A 35 6.84 8.64 -14.99
C TYR A 35 6.20 8.02 -16.24
N ALA A 36 5.98 6.71 -16.20
CA ALA A 36 5.13 5.96 -17.12
C ALA A 36 4.28 4.98 -16.32
N PHE A 37 3.02 4.81 -16.72
CA PHE A 37 2.11 3.86 -16.11
C PHE A 37 1.38 3.06 -17.18
N GLN A 38 1.38 1.74 -17.03
CA GLN A 38 0.76 0.82 -17.98
C GLN A 38 -0.03 -0.26 -17.22
N PRO A 39 -1.37 -0.21 -17.25
CA PRO A 39 -2.18 -1.35 -16.82
C PRO A 39 -2.08 -2.50 -17.83
N TYR A 40 -2.21 -3.72 -17.33
CA TYR A 40 -2.15 -4.93 -18.14
C TYR A 40 -3.20 -5.93 -17.66
N ALA A 41 -4.04 -6.41 -18.56
CA ALA A 41 -5.02 -7.45 -18.28
C ALA A 41 -4.35 -8.83 -18.47
N PRO A 42 -4.14 -9.60 -17.39
CA PRO A 42 -3.61 -10.95 -17.52
C PRO A 42 -4.65 -11.90 -18.11
N ASP A 43 -4.20 -12.94 -18.78
CA ASP A 43 -5.06 -14.06 -19.16
C ASP A 43 -5.39 -14.89 -17.91
N PRO A 44 -6.67 -15.00 -17.51
CA PRO A 44 -7.05 -15.74 -16.31
C PRO A 44 -6.81 -17.25 -16.39
N LEU A 45 -6.57 -17.78 -17.58
CA LEU A 45 -6.27 -19.20 -17.79
C LEU A 45 -4.78 -19.52 -17.62
N LEU A 46 -3.94 -18.51 -17.53
CA LEU A 46 -2.48 -18.70 -17.42
C LEU A 46 -2.00 -18.43 -15.98
N PRO A 47 -0.98 -19.17 -15.53
CA PRO A 47 -0.28 -18.83 -14.29
C PRO A 47 0.32 -17.42 -14.31
N VAL A 48 0.50 -16.82 -13.14
CA VAL A 48 1.07 -15.46 -12.97
C VAL A 48 2.41 -15.31 -13.73
N VAL A 49 3.30 -16.28 -13.60
CA VAL A 49 4.62 -16.25 -14.29
C VAL A 49 4.48 -16.25 -15.81
N ALA A 50 3.52 -17.00 -16.36
CA ALA A 50 3.27 -17.01 -17.80
C ALA A 50 2.76 -15.65 -18.29
N ASN A 51 1.84 -15.06 -17.55
CA ASN A 51 1.35 -13.70 -17.82
C ASN A 51 2.47 -12.64 -17.75
N LEU A 52 3.34 -12.72 -16.75
CA LEU A 52 4.49 -11.80 -16.64
C LEU A 52 5.49 -11.97 -17.79
N ARG A 53 5.71 -13.20 -18.26
CA ARG A 53 6.53 -13.46 -19.45
C ARG A 53 5.92 -12.85 -20.72
N GLN A 54 4.60 -13.00 -20.90
CA GLN A 54 3.90 -12.38 -22.02
C GLN A 54 3.95 -10.85 -21.93
N ALA A 55 3.67 -10.28 -20.76
CA ALA A 55 3.77 -8.83 -20.56
C ALA A 55 5.17 -8.31 -20.87
N ARG A 56 6.23 -9.02 -20.41
CA ARG A 56 7.62 -8.65 -20.69
C ARG A 56 7.96 -8.72 -22.20
N GLY A 57 7.37 -9.67 -22.93
CA GLY A 57 7.52 -9.74 -24.38
C GLY A 57 6.80 -8.62 -25.12
N ALA A 58 5.62 -8.21 -24.61
CA ALA A 58 4.77 -7.20 -25.24
C ALA A 58 5.16 -5.75 -24.89
N LEU A 59 5.72 -5.51 -23.70
CA LEU A 59 6.02 -4.18 -23.20
C LEU A 59 7.53 -3.92 -23.16
N PRO A 60 8.07 -3.09 -24.09
CA PRO A 60 9.51 -2.79 -24.15
C PRO A 60 10.07 -2.24 -22.83
N MET A 61 9.27 -1.48 -22.08
CA MET A 61 9.67 -0.94 -20.78
C MET A 61 10.10 -2.02 -19.78
N LEU A 62 9.58 -3.24 -19.86
CA LEU A 62 9.95 -4.34 -18.95
C LEU A 62 11.26 -5.05 -19.34
N GLN A 63 11.89 -4.64 -20.44
CA GLN A 63 13.13 -5.22 -20.93
C GLN A 63 14.36 -4.35 -20.62
N HIS A 64 14.14 -3.19 -19.99
CA HIS A 64 15.21 -2.26 -19.62
C HIS A 64 15.84 -2.66 -18.28
N HIS A 65 17.06 -2.15 -18.04
CA HIS A 65 17.74 -2.27 -16.75
C HIS A 65 17.47 -1.02 -15.92
N TYR A 66 16.78 -1.19 -14.79
CA TYR A 66 16.40 -0.14 -13.89
C TYR A 66 17.34 -0.05 -12.68
N ALA A 67 17.42 1.12 -12.04
CA ALA A 67 18.16 1.29 -10.78
C ALA A 67 17.59 0.45 -9.66
N CYS A 68 16.27 0.32 -9.64
CA CYS A 68 15.55 -0.49 -8.66
C CYS A 68 14.34 -1.17 -9.33
N VAL A 69 14.08 -2.41 -8.97
CA VAL A 69 12.87 -3.14 -9.38
C VAL A 69 12.13 -3.59 -8.12
N GLN A 70 10.84 -3.30 -8.04
CA GLN A 70 9.98 -3.71 -6.93
C GLN A 70 8.80 -4.49 -7.48
N LEU A 71 8.54 -5.68 -6.91
CA LEU A 71 7.37 -6.49 -7.22
C LEU A 71 6.40 -6.46 -6.04
N LEU A 72 5.24 -5.87 -6.24
CA LEU A 72 4.16 -5.77 -5.26
C LEU A 72 3.15 -6.89 -5.51
N LEU A 73 2.99 -7.79 -4.56
CA LEU A 73 2.00 -8.86 -4.58
C LEU A 73 0.78 -8.44 -3.77
N ALA A 74 -0.22 -7.89 -4.45
CA ALA A 74 -1.37 -7.26 -3.80
C ALA A 74 -2.20 -8.25 -2.96
N ASP A 75 -2.36 -9.49 -3.45
CA ASP A 75 -3.20 -10.52 -2.82
C ASP A 75 -2.38 -11.58 -2.06
N ALA A 76 -1.08 -11.33 -1.80
CA ALA A 76 -0.27 -12.29 -1.08
C ALA A 76 -0.72 -12.43 0.38
N PRO A 77 -0.95 -13.66 0.88
CA PRO A 77 -1.21 -13.87 2.29
C PRO A 77 -0.01 -13.45 3.13
N TYR A 78 -0.28 -12.88 4.28
CA TYR A 78 0.75 -12.36 5.17
C TYR A 78 0.41 -12.60 6.64
N GLU A 79 1.43 -12.51 7.47
CA GLU A 79 1.33 -12.50 8.93
C GLU A 79 2.01 -11.23 9.47
N VAL A 80 1.40 -10.62 10.48
CA VAL A 80 2.00 -9.48 11.17
C VAL A 80 2.49 -9.95 12.53
N ILE A 81 3.79 -9.83 12.75
CA ILE A 81 4.45 -10.31 13.96
C ILE A 81 5.07 -9.11 14.68
N PRO A 82 4.68 -8.83 15.94
CA PRO A 82 5.37 -7.84 16.75
C PRO A 82 6.85 -8.21 16.89
N ALA A 83 7.76 -7.23 16.75
CA ALA A 83 9.20 -7.46 16.72
C ALA A 83 9.76 -8.31 17.88
N PRO A 84 9.28 -8.22 19.13
CA PRO A 84 9.74 -9.08 20.21
C PRO A 84 9.52 -10.57 19.96
N PHE A 85 8.59 -10.93 19.07
CA PHE A 85 8.25 -12.31 18.70
C PHE A 85 8.76 -12.70 17.30
N ALA A 86 9.35 -11.77 16.57
CA ALA A 86 10.06 -12.06 15.34
C ALA A 86 11.38 -12.75 15.72
N GLY A 87 11.37 -14.07 15.78
CA GLY A 87 12.58 -14.88 16.05
C GLY A 87 13.66 -14.65 15.00
N ALA A 88 14.88 -15.11 15.26
CA ALA A 88 16.04 -15.01 14.35
C ALA A 88 15.86 -15.68 12.97
N GLU A 89 14.75 -16.35 12.75
CA GLU A 89 14.37 -17.03 11.50
C GLU A 89 13.54 -16.16 10.56
N THR A 90 13.52 -14.82 10.73
CA THR A 90 13.01 -13.98 9.66
C THR A 90 13.95 -14.16 8.48
N ALA A 91 13.48 -14.89 7.47
CA ALA A 91 14.20 -15.01 6.21
C ALA A 91 14.67 -13.63 5.77
N ASP A 92 15.90 -13.49 5.31
CA ASP A 92 16.53 -12.23 4.88
C ASP A 92 15.70 -11.39 3.90
N ASP A 93 14.65 -11.97 3.33
CA ASP A 93 13.75 -11.36 2.34
C ASP A 93 12.42 -10.82 2.92
N ALA A 94 12.12 -11.01 4.21
CA ALA A 94 10.88 -10.49 4.78
C ALA A 94 11.01 -8.99 5.08
N PRO A 95 10.19 -8.12 4.46
CA PRO A 95 10.27 -6.69 4.72
C PRO A 95 9.90 -6.40 6.17
N ALA A 96 10.82 -5.78 6.92
CA ALA A 96 10.59 -5.33 8.29
C ALA A 96 9.93 -3.95 8.28
N LEU A 97 8.78 -3.81 8.95
CA LEU A 97 8.19 -2.53 9.25
C LEU A 97 8.92 -1.95 10.46
N MET A 98 9.68 -0.90 10.23
CA MET A 98 10.15 -0.03 11.30
C MET A 98 9.26 1.21 11.32
N ASP A 99 8.71 1.57 12.46
CA ASP A 99 8.14 2.89 12.62
C ASP A 99 9.29 3.93 12.69
N ASP A 100 9.07 5.10 12.13
CA ASP A 100 10.07 6.18 12.11
C ASP A 100 10.38 6.74 13.51
N GLY A 101 9.84 6.18 14.58
CA GLY A 101 10.02 6.58 15.98
C GLY A 101 10.34 5.44 16.93
N GLY A 102 10.55 4.22 16.47
CA GLY A 102 10.89 3.07 17.32
C GLY A 102 9.76 2.63 18.27
N ARG A 103 8.50 3.05 18.02
CA ARG A 103 7.41 2.86 18.98
C ARG A 103 6.74 1.50 18.93
N THR A 104 6.69 0.86 17.77
CA THR A 104 6.19 -0.53 17.66
C THR A 104 6.74 -1.15 16.37
N PRO A 105 7.96 -1.67 16.38
CA PRO A 105 8.46 -2.40 15.23
C PRO A 105 7.60 -3.65 15.02
N VAL A 106 7.09 -3.82 13.81
CA VAL A 106 6.38 -5.03 13.39
C VAL A 106 7.09 -5.61 12.17
N THR A 107 7.08 -6.93 12.07
CA THR A 107 7.56 -7.63 10.90
C THR A 107 6.36 -8.17 10.14
N ILE A 108 6.29 -7.90 8.85
CA ILE A 108 5.37 -8.60 7.97
C ILE A 108 6.09 -9.78 7.37
N ARG A 109 5.60 -10.96 7.70
CA ARG A 109 6.05 -12.21 7.09
C ARG A 109 5.11 -12.60 5.97
N PHE A 110 5.65 -12.95 4.82
CA PHE A 110 4.89 -13.50 3.71
C PHE A 110 5.77 -14.49 2.93
N ALA A 111 5.13 -15.41 2.21
CA ALA A 111 5.82 -16.38 1.38
C ALA A 111 5.32 -16.22 -0.07
N PRO A 112 6.09 -15.58 -0.95
CA PRO A 112 5.73 -15.54 -2.36
C PRO A 112 5.86 -16.95 -2.97
N ASP A 113 5.06 -17.21 -4.00
CA ASP A 113 5.17 -18.46 -4.76
C ASP A 113 6.60 -18.71 -5.23
N SER A 114 7.09 -19.94 -5.06
CA SER A 114 8.48 -20.29 -5.36
C SER A 114 8.81 -20.16 -6.85
N SER A 115 7.87 -20.45 -7.74
CA SER A 115 8.06 -20.32 -9.20
C SER A 115 8.12 -18.85 -9.61
N LEU A 116 7.31 -18.00 -8.97
CA LEU A 116 7.35 -16.56 -9.18
C LEU A 116 8.66 -15.97 -8.66
N SER A 117 9.07 -16.32 -7.45
CA SER A 117 10.32 -15.84 -6.85
C SER A 117 11.54 -16.24 -7.70
N ALA A 118 11.59 -17.50 -8.14
CA ALA A 118 12.68 -17.96 -9.01
C ALA A 118 12.71 -17.21 -10.34
N TRP A 119 11.56 -17.00 -10.96
CA TRP A 119 11.49 -16.27 -12.23
C TRP A 119 11.87 -14.79 -12.07
N VAL A 120 11.41 -14.14 -11.01
CA VAL A 120 11.75 -12.73 -10.72
C VAL A 120 13.25 -12.58 -10.50
N ARG A 121 13.87 -13.42 -9.68
CA ARG A 121 15.33 -13.40 -9.44
C ARG A 121 16.15 -13.69 -10.71
N ALA A 122 15.67 -14.58 -11.57
CA ALA A 122 16.31 -14.84 -12.85
C ALA A 122 16.19 -13.67 -13.85
N THR A 123 15.12 -12.87 -13.72
CA THR A 123 14.82 -11.76 -14.64
C THR A 123 15.40 -10.43 -14.16
N TRP A 124 15.27 -10.16 -12.87
CA TRP A 124 15.74 -8.98 -12.15
C TRP A 124 16.40 -9.42 -10.84
N PRO A 125 17.70 -9.72 -10.83
CA PRO A 125 18.39 -10.33 -9.68
C PRO A 125 18.24 -9.53 -8.38
N ASP A 126 18.24 -8.21 -8.46
CA ASP A 126 18.14 -7.30 -7.33
C ASP A 126 16.70 -6.83 -7.02
N ALA A 127 15.69 -7.49 -7.62
CA ALA A 127 14.31 -7.11 -7.39
C ALA A 127 13.85 -7.41 -5.96
N ARG A 128 13.17 -6.43 -5.36
CA ARG A 128 12.52 -6.59 -4.06
C ARG A 128 11.09 -7.07 -4.26
N ILE A 129 10.71 -8.16 -3.60
CA ILE A 129 9.33 -8.65 -3.57
C ILE A 129 8.71 -8.20 -2.26
N VAL A 130 7.55 -7.55 -2.32
CA VAL A 130 6.84 -7.02 -1.15
C VAL A 130 5.36 -7.39 -1.19
N PRO A 131 4.70 -7.68 -0.06
CA PRO A 131 3.26 -7.91 -0.01
C PRO A 131 2.50 -6.59 -0.13
N GLY A 132 1.30 -6.63 -0.71
CA GLY A 132 0.47 -5.43 -0.95
C GLY A 132 0.14 -4.65 0.31
N ILE A 133 -0.01 -5.33 1.42
CA ILE A 133 -0.28 -4.69 2.72
C ILE A 133 0.88 -3.81 3.23
N TRP A 134 2.14 -4.11 2.83
CA TRP A 134 3.32 -3.39 3.30
C TRP A 134 3.26 -1.86 3.09
N PRO A 135 3.09 -1.36 1.84
CA PRO A 135 3.02 0.08 1.62
C PRO A 135 1.79 0.71 2.27
N VAL A 136 0.68 -0.03 2.38
CA VAL A 136 -0.57 0.49 2.98
C VAL A 136 -0.41 0.68 4.49
N VAL A 137 0.22 -0.24 5.20
CA VAL A 137 0.52 -0.09 6.63
C VAL A 137 1.52 1.04 6.87
N ARG A 138 2.57 1.16 6.05
CA ARG A 138 3.51 2.31 6.12
C ARG A 138 2.79 3.64 5.92
N PHE A 139 1.88 3.70 4.94
CA PHE A 139 1.05 4.89 4.74
C PHE A 139 0.19 5.17 5.98
N ALA A 140 -0.51 4.19 6.52
CA ALA A 140 -1.37 4.36 7.68
C ALA A 140 -0.59 4.87 8.91
N LEU A 141 0.61 4.33 9.16
CA LEU A 141 1.48 4.78 10.25
C LEU A 141 1.90 6.25 10.07
N ARG A 142 2.26 6.66 8.87
CA ARG A 142 2.62 8.06 8.58
C ARG A 142 1.40 8.98 8.62
N PHE A 143 0.28 8.55 8.07
CA PHE A 143 -0.96 9.31 8.06
C PHE A 143 -1.56 9.47 9.46
N GLY A 144 -1.53 8.43 10.28
CA GLY A 144 -1.99 8.43 11.67
C GLY A 144 -1.10 9.24 12.63
N LEU A 145 0.13 9.60 12.19
CA LEU A 145 1.00 10.53 12.90
C LEU A 145 0.66 12.00 12.58
N GLY A 146 -0.16 12.23 11.58
CA GLY A 146 -0.56 13.56 11.12
C GLY A 146 -1.45 14.25 12.14
N VAL A 147 -0.92 15.28 12.74
CA VAL A 147 -1.59 16.23 13.63
C VAL A 147 -2.83 16.80 12.93
N ARG A 148 -3.97 16.85 13.62
CA ARG A 148 -5.14 17.62 13.19
C ARG A 148 -4.70 19.05 12.85
N GLY A 149 -4.76 19.43 11.59
CA GLY A 149 -4.88 20.84 11.18
C GLY A 149 -3.69 21.53 10.58
N GLU A 150 -2.54 20.90 10.38
CA GLU A 150 -1.51 21.52 9.57
C GLU A 150 -1.42 20.85 8.20
N ARG A 151 -1.66 21.68 7.18
CA ARG A 151 -1.44 21.37 5.78
C ARG A 151 -0.14 20.62 5.62
N LEU A 152 -0.15 19.51 4.87
CA LEU A 152 1.03 18.97 4.21
C LEU A 152 1.57 20.04 3.23
N GLY A 153 2.09 21.13 3.81
CA GLY A 153 2.86 22.15 3.13
C GLY A 153 4.31 21.71 3.15
N LEU A 154 4.82 21.47 1.97
CA LEU A 154 6.22 21.28 1.69
C LEU A 154 7.04 22.42 2.27
N GLU A 155 7.72 22.14 3.39
CA GLU A 155 9.07 22.62 3.62
C GLU A 155 9.73 21.53 4.48
N ALA A 156 10.93 21.13 4.09
CA ALA A 156 11.80 20.29 4.90
C ALA A 156 12.18 21.08 6.18
N ALA A 157 11.21 21.22 7.07
CA ALA A 157 11.40 21.82 8.36
C ALA A 157 11.78 20.70 9.31
N THR A 158 12.95 20.81 9.85
CA THR A 158 13.49 20.08 10.99
C THR A 158 12.38 19.73 11.98
N TYR A 159 12.02 18.45 12.01
CA TYR A 159 11.08 17.89 12.99
C TYR A 159 11.66 18.07 14.37
N THR A 160 11.15 19.01 15.12
CA THR A 160 11.37 19.10 16.56
C THR A 160 10.21 18.34 17.23
N PRO A 161 10.48 17.22 17.92
CA PRO A 161 9.44 16.51 18.66
C PRO A 161 9.04 17.36 19.86
N ASN A 162 7.92 18.08 19.76
CA ASN A 162 7.31 18.68 20.94
C ASN A 162 6.29 17.68 21.52
N PRO A 163 6.53 17.11 22.70
CA PRO A 163 5.64 16.16 23.33
C PRO A 163 4.49 16.90 24.03
N SER A 164 3.54 17.41 23.27
CA SER A 164 2.22 17.66 23.86
C SER A 164 1.45 16.35 23.90
N PRO A 165 0.83 15.96 25.03
CA PRO A 165 -0.03 14.81 25.11
C PRO A 165 -1.35 15.15 24.42
N LEU A 166 -1.34 15.14 23.11
CA LEU A 166 -2.57 15.13 22.33
C LEU A 166 -3.10 13.72 22.38
N THR A 167 -4.25 13.56 23.02
CA THR A 167 -5.13 12.41 22.82
C THR A 167 -5.48 12.37 21.34
N SER A 168 -4.63 11.73 20.55
CA SER A 168 -4.93 11.53 19.14
C SER A 168 -6.00 10.46 19.04
N ASN A 169 -7.16 10.84 18.55
CA ASN A 169 -8.21 9.88 18.28
C ASN A 169 -7.67 8.82 17.33
N PRO A 170 -8.00 7.54 17.55
CA PRO A 170 -7.63 6.48 16.62
C PRO A 170 -8.05 6.79 15.19
N THR A 171 -7.19 6.50 14.26
CA THR A 171 -7.52 6.54 12.83
C THR A 171 -7.53 5.13 12.30
N THR A 172 -8.64 4.73 11.68
CA THR A 172 -8.77 3.44 11.01
C THR A 172 -8.81 3.66 9.51
N LEU A 173 -7.84 3.05 8.81
CA LEU A 173 -7.77 3.02 7.36
C LEU A 173 -8.48 1.78 6.84
N CYS A 174 -9.40 1.97 5.91
CA CYS A 174 -10.07 0.94 5.13
C CYS A 174 -9.59 1.04 3.70
N HIS A 175 -8.73 0.12 3.26
CA HIS A 175 -8.23 0.04 1.89
C HIS A 175 -9.01 -1.00 1.11
N LEU A 176 -9.67 -0.56 0.04
CA LEU A 176 -10.47 -1.41 -0.84
C LEU A 176 -9.69 -1.74 -2.11
N HIS A 177 -9.58 -3.02 -2.43
CA HIS A 177 -8.95 -3.51 -3.65
C HIS A 177 -9.59 -4.81 -4.14
N GLY A 178 -9.95 -4.88 -5.42
CA GLY A 178 -10.64 -6.06 -5.96
C GLY A 178 -11.87 -6.43 -5.12
N ARG A 179 -11.85 -7.64 -4.54
CA ARG A 179 -12.85 -8.15 -3.60
C ARG A 179 -12.41 -8.10 -2.13
N SER A 180 -11.27 -7.49 -1.86
CA SER A 180 -10.66 -7.47 -0.54
C SER A 180 -10.76 -6.10 0.12
N MET A 181 -10.74 -6.11 1.44
CA MET A 181 -10.71 -4.93 2.30
C MET A 181 -9.65 -5.12 3.37
N ASP A 182 -8.63 -4.29 3.35
CA ASP A 182 -7.67 -4.20 4.45
C ASP A 182 -8.20 -3.20 5.47
N VAL A 183 -8.21 -3.59 6.74
CA VAL A 183 -8.53 -2.72 7.85
C VAL A 183 -7.30 -2.55 8.72
N ILE A 184 -6.83 -1.31 8.86
CA ILE A 184 -5.62 -0.96 9.61
C ILE A 184 -6.00 0.11 10.61
N SER A 185 -5.82 -0.15 11.90
CA SER A 185 -6.10 0.83 12.96
C SER A 185 -4.81 1.27 13.66
N ILE A 186 -4.64 2.59 13.74
CA ILE A 186 -3.50 3.25 14.38
C ILE A 186 -4.00 4.09 15.55
N ARG A 187 -3.38 3.95 16.71
CA ARG A 187 -3.61 4.79 17.89
C ARG A 187 -2.27 5.24 18.46
N ASP A 188 -2.11 6.52 18.69
CA ASP A 188 -0.87 7.13 19.24
C ASP A 188 0.39 6.75 18.43
N GLY A 189 0.25 6.67 17.09
CA GLY A 189 1.32 6.28 16.19
C GLY A 189 1.71 4.80 16.26
N ARG A 190 0.87 3.96 16.88
CA ARG A 190 1.10 2.51 17.01
C ARG A 190 0.07 1.72 16.26
N LEU A 191 0.52 0.69 15.56
CA LEU A 191 -0.37 -0.28 14.93
C LEU A 191 -1.13 -1.06 16.01
N GLN A 192 -2.46 -0.95 16.02
CA GLN A 192 -3.35 -1.67 16.92
C GLN A 192 -3.93 -2.91 16.26
N PHE A 193 -4.20 -2.82 14.97
CA PHE A 193 -4.85 -3.88 14.22
C PHE A 193 -4.49 -3.78 12.74
N VAL A 194 -4.33 -4.93 12.12
CA VAL A 194 -4.31 -5.07 10.66
C VAL A 194 -4.86 -6.43 10.27
N ASN A 195 -5.77 -6.45 9.34
CA ASN A 195 -6.30 -7.68 8.75
C ASN A 195 -6.88 -7.41 7.35
N THR A 196 -6.90 -8.43 6.53
CA THR A 196 -7.55 -8.43 5.21
C THR A 196 -8.78 -9.33 5.23
N PHE A 197 -9.89 -8.83 4.71
CA PHE A 197 -11.17 -9.53 4.63
C PHE A 197 -11.61 -9.70 3.18
N ASP A 198 -12.13 -10.88 2.81
CA ASP A 198 -12.87 -11.05 1.56
C ASP A 198 -14.27 -10.42 1.71
N VAL A 199 -14.56 -9.44 0.87
CA VAL A 199 -15.76 -8.60 1.00
C VAL A 199 -16.51 -8.51 -0.34
N PRO A 200 -17.23 -9.56 -0.72
CA PRO A 200 -17.96 -9.59 -1.99
C PRO A 200 -19.08 -8.53 -2.08
N THR A 201 -19.53 -7.99 -0.95
CA THR A 201 -20.58 -6.99 -0.88
C THR A 201 -20.27 -5.89 0.15
N ALA A 202 -20.86 -4.70 -0.03
CA ALA A 202 -20.74 -3.61 0.94
C ALA A 202 -21.33 -3.95 2.32
N VAL A 203 -22.29 -4.87 2.37
CA VAL A 203 -22.85 -5.36 3.65
C VAL A 203 -21.85 -6.22 4.38
N THR A 204 -21.18 -7.13 3.69
CA THR A 204 -20.09 -7.93 4.27
C THR A 204 -18.94 -7.06 4.74
N ALA A 205 -18.54 -6.06 3.93
CA ALA A 205 -17.51 -5.11 4.30
C ALA A 205 -17.88 -4.31 5.56
N LEU A 206 -19.11 -3.80 5.62
CA LEU A 206 -19.61 -3.09 6.81
C LEU A 206 -19.63 -3.99 8.06
N TYR A 207 -20.05 -5.25 7.92
CA TYR A 207 -20.06 -6.21 9.01
C TYR A 207 -18.67 -6.39 9.64
N TYR A 208 -17.64 -6.66 8.83
CA TYR A 208 -16.26 -6.79 9.32
C TYR A 208 -15.71 -5.48 9.88
N LEU A 209 -16.00 -4.35 9.23
CA LEU A 209 -15.58 -3.04 9.70
C LEU A 209 -16.17 -2.73 11.07
N MET A 210 -17.47 -2.91 11.25
CA MET A 210 -18.13 -2.63 12.54
C MET A 210 -17.74 -3.63 13.62
N GLY A 211 -17.50 -4.89 13.26
CA GLY A 211 -16.95 -5.90 14.17
C GLY A 211 -15.56 -5.50 14.67
N THR A 212 -14.68 -5.02 13.77
CA THR A 212 -13.36 -4.48 14.14
C THR A 212 -13.51 -3.24 15.04
N TRP A 213 -14.42 -2.33 14.67
CA TRP A 213 -14.72 -1.12 15.46
C TRP A 213 -15.09 -1.44 16.91
N GLN A 214 -16.00 -2.40 17.08
CA GLN A 214 -16.43 -2.88 18.39
C GLN A 214 -15.29 -3.58 19.16
N THR A 215 -14.54 -4.45 18.49
CA THR A 215 -13.44 -5.22 19.12
C THR A 215 -12.34 -4.30 19.66
N LEU A 216 -12.05 -3.21 18.95
CA LEU A 216 -11.04 -2.24 19.34
C LEU A 216 -11.55 -1.16 20.29
N GLY A 217 -12.84 -1.18 20.63
CA GLY A 217 -13.46 -0.16 21.48
C GLY A 217 -13.40 1.23 20.88
N LEU A 218 -13.57 1.35 19.56
CA LEU A 218 -13.52 2.62 18.84
C LEU A 218 -14.83 3.40 19.02
N SER A 219 -14.73 4.72 19.22
CA SER A 219 -15.87 5.64 19.33
C SER A 219 -16.49 5.91 17.96
N GLN A 220 -17.81 5.76 17.85
CA GLN A 220 -18.55 6.10 16.64
C GLN A 220 -18.65 7.60 16.40
N THR A 221 -18.47 8.42 17.44
CA THR A 221 -18.58 9.88 17.39
C THR A 221 -17.24 10.58 17.23
N ASP A 222 -16.16 10.00 17.77
CA ASP A 222 -14.89 10.71 17.92
C ASP A 222 -13.78 10.15 17.03
N ASP A 223 -13.81 8.83 16.76
CA ASP A 223 -12.76 8.17 16.00
C ASP A 223 -13.01 8.27 14.49
N GLU A 224 -11.93 8.20 13.71
CA GLU A 224 -11.96 8.49 12.29
C GLU A 224 -11.81 7.21 11.44
N LEU A 225 -12.66 7.11 10.42
CA LEU A 225 -12.55 6.14 9.34
C LEU A 225 -12.07 6.84 8.06
N VAL A 226 -10.98 6.35 7.48
CA VAL A 226 -10.46 6.80 6.19
C VAL A 226 -10.62 5.66 5.18
N ILE A 227 -11.39 5.88 4.12
CA ILE A 227 -11.61 4.90 3.05
C ILE A 227 -10.72 5.28 1.87
N VAL A 228 -9.91 4.35 1.39
CA VAL A 228 -9.00 4.52 0.25
C VAL A 228 -9.06 3.32 -0.69
N GLY A 229 -8.51 3.47 -1.87
CA GLY A 229 -8.51 2.43 -2.90
C GLY A 229 -9.76 2.47 -3.76
N ARG A 230 -9.98 1.41 -4.54
CA ARG A 230 -11.10 1.31 -5.47
C ARG A 230 -11.71 -0.08 -5.44
N SER A 231 -13.03 -0.11 -5.34
CA SER A 231 -13.83 -1.33 -5.44
C SER A 231 -15.23 -0.98 -5.92
N PRO A 232 -15.93 -1.89 -6.59
CA PRO A 232 -17.33 -1.68 -6.97
C PRO A 232 -18.26 -1.36 -5.77
N ILE A 233 -17.86 -1.79 -4.56
CA ILE A 233 -18.66 -1.61 -3.33
C ILE A 233 -18.33 -0.30 -2.58
N GLU A 234 -17.33 0.47 -2.99
CA GLU A 234 -16.80 1.66 -2.29
C GLU A 234 -17.88 2.68 -1.93
N ARG A 235 -18.64 3.13 -2.94
CA ARG A 235 -19.71 4.13 -2.74
C ARG A 235 -20.79 3.63 -1.77
N GLU A 236 -21.18 2.36 -1.90
CA GLU A 236 -22.20 1.77 -1.04
C GLU A 236 -21.68 1.58 0.38
N LEU A 237 -20.45 1.11 0.54
CA LEU A 237 -19.82 0.96 1.84
C LEU A 237 -19.75 2.31 2.57
N LYS A 238 -19.29 3.35 1.90
CA LYS A 238 -19.22 4.70 2.47
C LYS A 238 -20.59 5.18 2.94
N ALA A 239 -21.61 5.07 2.08
CA ALA A 239 -22.98 5.47 2.43
C ALA A 239 -23.57 4.68 3.62
N LYS A 240 -23.14 3.42 3.79
CA LYS A 240 -23.55 2.62 4.94
C LYS A 240 -22.74 2.96 6.19
N ALA A 241 -21.43 3.14 6.08
CA ALA A 241 -20.53 3.46 7.20
C ALA A 241 -20.88 4.79 7.86
N THR A 242 -21.24 5.82 7.09
CA THR A 242 -21.65 7.15 7.60
C THR A 242 -22.91 7.13 8.46
N ARG A 243 -23.67 6.02 8.48
CA ARG A 243 -24.82 5.86 9.39
C ARG A 243 -24.39 5.47 10.82
N PHE A 244 -23.18 4.97 10.97
CA PHE A 244 -22.65 4.46 12.23
C PHE A 244 -21.44 5.24 12.73
N ILE A 245 -20.66 5.82 11.81
CA ILE A 245 -19.41 6.52 12.13
C ILE A 245 -19.53 7.96 11.65
N HIS A 246 -19.34 8.92 12.56
CA HIS A 246 -19.49 10.35 12.25
C HIS A 246 -18.35 10.88 11.36
N HIS A 247 -17.13 10.44 11.60
CA HIS A 247 -15.95 10.93 10.90
C HIS A 247 -15.49 9.92 9.83
N VAL A 248 -16.12 9.97 8.66
CA VAL A 248 -15.73 9.16 7.50
C VAL A 248 -15.14 10.05 6.44
N ARG A 249 -13.88 9.83 6.07
CA ARG A 249 -13.18 10.55 5.01
C ARG A 249 -12.82 9.63 3.85
N GLU A 250 -12.81 10.21 2.66
CA GLU A 250 -12.35 9.60 1.41
C GLU A 250 -11.45 10.62 0.70
N PRO A 251 -10.17 10.66 1.10
CA PRO A 251 -9.23 11.60 0.54
C PRO A 251 -8.87 11.23 -0.91
N ARG A 252 -8.65 12.24 -1.75
CA ARG A 252 -8.15 12.00 -3.11
C ARG A 252 -6.65 11.71 -3.06
N SER A 253 -6.17 10.85 -3.94
CA SER A 253 -4.73 10.52 -4.04
C SER A 253 -3.86 11.78 -4.21
N ALA A 254 -4.35 12.78 -4.92
CA ALA A 254 -3.65 14.06 -5.09
C ALA A 254 -3.49 14.87 -3.78
N ASP A 255 -4.33 14.61 -2.79
CA ASP A 255 -4.25 15.25 -1.47
C ASP A 255 -3.34 14.47 -0.51
N LEU A 256 -3.04 13.22 -0.82
CA LEU A 256 -2.25 12.31 0.00
C LEU A 256 -0.78 12.22 -0.41
N PHE A 257 -0.51 12.35 -1.71
CA PHE A 257 0.83 12.13 -2.27
C PHE A 257 1.35 13.38 -2.98
N HIS A 258 2.55 13.81 -2.61
CA HIS A 258 3.19 15.01 -3.16
C HIS A 258 4.55 14.73 -3.81
N THR A 259 5.13 13.55 -3.57
CA THR A 259 6.50 13.20 -4.01
C THR A 259 6.60 12.88 -5.49
N THR A 260 5.54 12.33 -6.09
CA THR A 260 5.51 12.01 -7.53
C THR A 260 4.09 12.16 -8.09
N GLU A 261 3.98 12.65 -9.30
CA GLU A 261 2.69 12.75 -9.98
C GLU A 261 2.07 11.39 -10.28
N LEU A 262 2.90 10.35 -10.48
CA LEU A 262 2.43 8.98 -10.63
C LEU A 262 1.53 8.54 -9.46
N ALA A 263 1.95 8.81 -8.22
CA ALA A 263 1.17 8.44 -7.03
C ALA A 263 -0.12 9.27 -6.88
N ARG A 264 -0.23 10.40 -7.58
CA ARG A 264 -1.44 11.25 -7.59
C ARG A 264 -2.49 10.82 -8.60
N LEU A 265 -2.12 9.94 -9.54
CA LEU A 265 -3.04 9.47 -10.58
C LEU A 265 -4.09 8.54 -10.01
N SER A 266 -5.33 8.89 -10.20
CA SER A 266 -6.46 8.07 -9.75
C SER A 266 -6.55 6.70 -10.46
N ALA A 267 -5.88 6.51 -11.60
CA ALA A 267 -5.83 5.24 -12.31
C ALA A 267 -4.86 4.24 -11.67
N VAL A 268 -3.91 4.71 -10.85
CA VAL A 268 -2.93 3.87 -10.15
C VAL A 268 -3.59 3.29 -8.90
N PRO A 269 -3.51 1.96 -8.65
CA PRO A 269 -4.02 1.36 -7.43
C PRO A 269 -3.35 1.93 -6.17
N PHE A 270 -4.10 2.04 -5.08
CA PHE A 270 -3.66 2.75 -3.87
C PHE A 270 -2.40 2.14 -3.22
N ASP A 271 -2.31 0.82 -3.17
CA ASP A 271 -1.13 0.10 -2.68
C ASP A 271 0.14 0.44 -3.49
N LEU A 272 0.00 0.56 -4.82
CA LEU A 272 1.08 1.01 -5.69
C LEU A 272 1.38 2.51 -5.52
N GLN A 273 0.34 3.35 -5.33
CA GLN A 273 0.54 4.78 -5.01
C GLN A 273 1.33 4.94 -3.70
N ALA A 274 0.96 4.17 -2.67
CA ALA A 274 1.66 4.19 -1.38
C ALA A 274 3.10 3.67 -1.51
N LEU A 275 3.34 2.63 -2.32
CA LEU A 275 4.69 2.13 -2.57
C LEU A 275 5.58 3.19 -3.21
N VAL A 276 5.09 3.84 -4.26
CA VAL A 276 5.83 4.84 -5.06
C VAL A 276 5.94 6.18 -4.31
N GLY A 277 4.90 6.58 -3.60
CA GLY A 277 4.84 7.87 -2.91
C GLY A 277 5.72 7.94 -1.65
N PHE A 278 6.21 6.80 -1.15
CA PHE A 278 7.10 6.70 0.03
C PHE A 278 8.42 5.98 -0.27
N SER A 279 8.77 5.85 -1.54
CA SER A 279 10.05 5.27 -2.00
C SER A 279 11.21 6.23 -1.77
#